data_0ce5faf18bead62d423bd7b140421ae3
#
_entry.id   0ce5faf18bead62d423bd7b140421ae3
#
_cell.length_a   1.000
_cell.length_b   1.000
_cell.length_c   1.000
_cell.angle_alpha   90.00
_cell.angle_beta   90.00
_cell.angle_gamma   90.00
#
_symmetry.space_group_name_H-M   'P 1'
#
loop_
_entity.id
_entity.type
_entity.pdbx_description
1 polymer ?
#
loop_
_entity_poly.entity_id
_entity_poly.type
_entity_poly.pdbx_seq_one_letter_code
_entity_poly.pdbx_strand_id
1 'polypeptide(L)'
;YVSLNDLSNYLDYSYTWNIQENKAQAADVSESATIIPTKYDLRDRARVSAIRNQGTYGTCWSFAALSAMESVLLPEQDYQFSVDHMTLNNGFHLAQDDGGEYTMGMAYLASWKGPVFEKDDPYGDNKTNPDLTAVKHVQEMQIIDGKDYEKIKEAVFKYGGVQTSIYNSLKS
;
A
#
# COMPACT_ATOMS: atom_id res chain seq x y z
N TYR A 1 16.75 5.13 7.15
CA TYR A 1 17.19 3.89 6.50
C TYR A 1 16.87 2.73 7.43
N VAL A 2 15.89 1.91 7.10
CA VAL A 2 15.65 0.62 7.77
C VAL A 2 16.39 -0.42 6.95
N SER A 3 17.27 -1.22 7.57
CA SER A 3 17.98 -2.26 6.84
C SER A 3 17.05 -3.41 6.46
N LEU A 4 17.30 -4.08 5.34
CA LEU A 4 16.53 -5.27 4.93
C LEU A 4 16.56 -6.40 6.00
N ASN A 5 17.62 -6.46 6.81
CA ASN A 5 17.71 -7.42 7.91
C ASN A 5 16.73 -7.10 9.06
N ASP A 6 16.43 -5.81 9.27
CA ASP A 6 15.43 -5.42 10.27
C ASP A 6 14.01 -5.72 9.79
N LEU A 7 13.77 -5.69 8.48
CA LEU A 7 12.48 -6.01 7.87
C LEU A 7 12.16 -7.52 7.90
N SER A 8 13.17 -8.40 7.87
CA SER A 8 12.96 -9.86 7.86
C SER A 8 12.29 -10.41 9.13
N ASN A 9 12.31 -9.64 10.21
CA ASN A 9 11.66 -10.00 11.48
C ASN A 9 10.16 -9.67 11.52
N TYR A 10 9.61 -9.09 10.46
CA TYR A 10 8.24 -8.55 10.42
C TYR A 10 7.30 -9.31 9.49
N LEU A 11 7.57 -10.57 9.20
CA LEU A 11 6.85 -11.38 8.19
C LEU A 11 5.37 -11.68 8.50
N ASP A 12 4.85 -11.31 9.67
CA ASP A 12 3.47 -11.59 10.10
C ASP A 12 2.62 -10.33 10.35
N TYR A 13 2.91 -9.22 9.70
CA TYR A 13 2.26 -7.93 10.00
C TYR A 13 1.38 -7.42 8.86
N SER A 14 0.31 -6.72 9.20
CA SER A 14 -0.53 -5.94 8.28
C SER A 14 -0.06 -4.50 8.22
N TYR A 15 -0.26 -3.82 7.09
CA TYR A 15 0.29 -2.49 6.82
C TYR A 15 -0.77 -1.48 6.48
N THR A 16 -0.59 -0.26 7.00
CA THR A 16 -1.34 0.92 6.57
C THR A 16 -0.39 1.98 6.03
N TRP A 17 -0.90 2.79 5.11
CA TRP A 17 -0.17 3.91 4.54
C TRP A 17 -0.77 5.20 5.07
N ASN A 18 0.05 6.08 5.64
CA ASN A 18 -0.36 7.42 6.00
C ASN A 18 0.33 8.42 5.08
N ILE A 19 -0.47 9.22 4.36
CA ILE A 19 0.01 10.26 3.47
C ILE A 19 -0.36 11.59 4.11
N GLN A 20 0.60 12.27 4.71
CA GLN A 20 0.40 13.64 5.19
C GLN A 20 0.94 14.63 4.15
N GLU A 21 0.07 15.53 3.72
CA GLU A 21 0.50 16.73 3.00
C GLU A 21 1.11 17.71 4.00
N ASN A 22 2.43 17.92 3.92
CA ASN A 22 3.22 18.99 4.51
C ASN A 22 2.57 19.76 5.68
N LYS A 23 2.41 19.12 6.84
CA LYS A 23 2.27 19.84 8.13
C LYS A 23 2.99 19.03 9.19
N ALA A 24 4.21 19.48 9.51
CA ALA A 24 4.84 19.13 10.76
C ALA A 24 3.98 19.72 11.90
N GLN A 25 3.14 18.91 12.50
CA GLN A 25 2.56 19.16 13.78
C GLN A 25 2.81 17.96 14.64
N ALA A 26 3.76 18.09 15.56
CA ALA A 26 3.80 17.25 16.74
C ALA A 26 2.51 17.61 17.53
N ALA A 27 1.47 16.82 17.33
CA ALA A 27 0.29 16.86 18.18
C ALA A 27 0.53 15.85 19.28
N ASP A 28 0.64 16.33 20.51
CA ASP A 28 0.29 15.55 21.70
C ASP A 28 -1.16 15.10 21.54
N VAL A 29 -1.33 13.90 20.96
CA VAL A 29 -2.64 13.26 20.89
C VAL A 29 -2.82 12.53 22.20
N SER A 30 -3.53 13.16 23.13
CA SER A 30 -4.22 12.42 24.16
C SER A 30 -5.06 11.35 23.46
N GLU A 31 -4.79 10.09 23.71
CA GLU A 31 -5.56 8.96 23.17
C GLU A 31 -7.01 9.04 23.68
N SER A 32 -7.84 9.82 22.99
CA SER A 32 -9.28 9.64 23.12
C SER A 32 -9.62 8.34 22.38
N ALA A 33 -10.12 7.35 23.09
CA ALA A 33 -10.51 6.08 22.52
C ALA A 33 -11.41 6.32 21.28
N THR A 34 -10.97 5.89 20.11
CA THR A 34 -11.74 6.01 18.88
C THR A 34 -12.94 5.06 18.99
N ILE A 35 -14.16 5.59 18.96
CA ILE A 35 -15.37 4.76 18.95
C ILE A 35 -15.53 4.21 17.52
N ILE A 36 -15.20 2.93 17.37
CA ILE A 36 -15.35 2.21 16.10
C ILE A 36 -16.79 1.70 16.00
N PRO A 37 -17.50 1.96 14.89
CA PRO A 37 -18.86 1.45 14.70
C PRO A 37 -18.87 -0.09 14.57
N THR A 38 -20.00 -0.71 14.91
CA THR A 38 -20.18 -2.17 14.80
C THR A 38 -20.15 -2.68 13.35
N LYS A 39 -20.39 -1.81 12.39
CA LYS A 39 -20.29 -2.07 10.95
C LYS A 39 -19.62 -0.88 10.26
N TYR A 40 -18.62 -1.18 9.45
CA TYR A 40 -17.93 -0.19 8.63
C TYR A 40 -17.52 -0.81 7.30
N ASP A 41 -17.90 -0.17 6.19
CA ASP A 41 -17.57 -0.62 4.84
C ASP A 41 -17.01 0.57 4.05
N LEU A 42 -15.79 0.43 3.54
CA LEU A 42 -15.10 1.48 2.78
C LEU A 42 -15.83 1.80 1.46
N ARG A 43 -16.60 0.85 0.92
CA ARG A 43 -17.42 1.05 -0.30
C ARG A 43 -18.53 2.07 -0.05
N ASP A 44 -19.16 2.00 1.14
CA ASP A 44 -20.21 2.95 1.55
C ASP A 44 -19.66 4.37 1.78
N ARG A 45 -18.33 4.52 1.82
CA ARG A 45 -17.58 5.76 2.04
C ARG A 45 -16.87 6.27 0.80
N ALA A 46 -17.08 5.64 -0.35
CA ALA A 46 -16.33 5.92 -1.59
C ALA A 46 -14.80 5.90 -1.40
N ARG A 47 -14.31 4.99 -0.53
CA ARG A 47 -12.90 4.85 -0.19
C ARG A 47 -12.30 3.55 -0.71
N VAL A 48 -12.79 3.07 -1.85
CA VAL A 48 -12.26 1.91 -2.57
C VAL A 48 -12.02 2.32 -4.00
N SER A 49 -10.80 2.16 -4.48
CA SER A 49 -10.46 2.41 -5.88
C SER A 49 -11.08 1.36 -6.82
N ALA A 50 -11.05 1.63 -8.12
CA ALA A 50 -11.56 0.70 -9.12
C ALA A 50 -10.85 -0.66 -9.04
N ILE A 51 -11.62 -1.74 -9.16
CA ILE A 51 -11.06 -3.10 -9.17
C ILE A 51 -10.29 -3.30 -10.47
N ARG A 52 -9.04 -3.71 -10.33
CA ARG A 52 -8.14 -4.03 -11.44
C ARG A 52 -7.78 -5.51 -11.44
N ASN A 53 -7.31 -6.02 -12.56
CA ASN A 53 -6.92 -7.41 -12.74
C ASN A 53 -5.41 -7.50 -13.00
N GLN A 54 -4.70 -8.28 -12.18
CA GLN A 54 -3.26 -8.51 -12.36
C GLN A 54 -2.93 -9.43 -13.54
N GLY A 55 -3.92 -10.09 -14.16
CA GLY A 55 -3.68 -11.07 -15.21
C GLY A 55 -2.91 -12.29 -14.69
N THR A 56 -1.90 -12.71 -15.44
CA THR A 56 -1.08 -13.89 -15.12
C THR A 56 0.18 -13.57 -14.31
N TYR A 57 0.50 -12.29 -14.09
CA TYR A 57 1.71 -11.89 -13.37
C TYR A 57 1.59 -12.05 -11.85
N GLY A 58 2.71 -12.24 -11.18
CA GLY A 58 2.81 -12.35 -9.71
C GLY A 58 2.82 -10.98 -8.99
N THR A 59 1.99 -10.02 -9.42
CA THR A 59 2.04 -8.63 -8.98
C THR A 59 1.01 -8.25 -7.93
N CYS A 60 0.33 -9.23 -7.31
CA CYS A 60 -0.73 -9.00 -6.31
C CYS A 60 -0.29 -8.10 -5.15
N TRP A 61 0.96 -8.23 -4.70
CA TRP A 61 1.55 -7.43 -3.63
C TRP A 61 1.57 -5.93 -3.96
N SER A 62 1.88 -5.57 -5.21
CA SER A 62 1.91 -4.18 -5.68
C SER A 62 0.50 -3.62 -5.84
N PHE A 63 -0.43 -4.40 -6.43
CA PHE A 63 -1.85 -4.02 -6.48
C PHE A 63 -2.40 -3.74 -5.09
N ALA A 64 -2.12 -4.60 -4.11
CA ALA A 64 -2.59 -4.44 -2.74
C ALA A 64 -2.01 -3.18 -2.07
N ALA A 65 -0.70 -2.94 -2.24
CA ALA A 65 -0.02 -1.76 -1.69
C ALA A 65 -0.60 -0.46 -2.27
N LEU A 66 -0.71 -0.38 -3.59
CA LEU A 66 -1.21 0.82 -4.27
C LEU A 66 -2.69 1.04 -4.01
N SER A 67 -3.52 -0.01 -3.98
CA SER A 67 -4.95 0.12 -3.65
C SER A 67 -5.16 0.59 -2.21
N ALA A 68 -4.33 0.15 -1.26
CA ALA A 68 -4.38 0.67 0.11
C ALA A 68 -4.04 2.16 0.15
N MET A 69 -3.03 2.60 -0.60
CA MET A 69 -2.63 3.99 -0.72
C MET A 69 -3.71 4.84 -1.41
N GLU A 70 -4.31 4.35 -2.51
CA GLU A 70 -5.43 4.97 -3.21
C GLU A 70 -6.63 5.16 -2.26
N SER A 71 -6.92 4.16 -1.43
CA SER A 71 -7.99 4.22 -0.43
C SER A 71 -7.80 5.32 0.62
N VAL A 72 -6.55 5.61 1.00
CA VAL A 72 -6.24 6.73 1.93
C VAL A 72 -6.56 8.08 1.31
N LEU A 73 -6.34 8.23 0.00
CA LEU A 73 -6.55 9.48 -0.74
C LEU A 73 -8.02 9.72 -1.09
N LEU A 74 -8.81 8.66 -1.22
CA LEU A 74 -10.23 8.73 -1.55
C LEU A 74 -11.08 9.23 -0.35
N PRO A 75 -12.18 9.96 -0.61
CA PRO A 75 -12.71 10.35 -1.92
C PRO A 75 -12.13 11.66 -2.48
N GLU A 76 -11.26 12.35 -1.75
CA GLU A 76 -10.76 13.69 -2.09
C GLU A 76 -9.89 13.67 -3.35
N GLN A 77 -9.14 12.58 -3.55
CA GLN A 77 -8.24 12.40 -4.68
C GLN A 77 -8.43 10.99 -5.24
N ASP A 78 -9.12 10.90 -6.37
CA ASP A 78 -9.32 9.63 -7.10
C ASP A 78 -8.15 9.42 -8.07
N TYR A 79 -7.10 8.77 -7.56
CA TYR A 79 -5.90 8.46 -8.33
C TYR A 79 -5.78 6.95 -8.54
N GLN A 80 -5.22 6.58 -9.69
CA GLN A 80 -4.74 5.24 -9.96
C GLN A 80 -3.23 5.29 -10.17
N PHE A 81 -2.51 4.44 -9.44
CA PHE A 81 -1.06 4.38 -9.49
C PHE A 81 -0.57 3.19 -10.30
N SER A 82 0.58 3.38 -10.98
CA SER A 82 1.19 2.39 -11.83
C SER A 82 1.75 1.21 -11.05
N VAL A 83 1.25 0.04 -11.38
CA VAL A 83 1.76 -1.24 -10.89
C VAL A 83 3.06 -1.62 -11.61
N ASP A 84 3.17 -1.37 -12.92
CA ASP A 84 4.39 -1.65 -13.68
C ASP A 84 5.56 -0.83 -13.15
N HIS A 85 5.37 0.45 -12.85
CA HIS A 85 6.42 1.27 -12.29
C HIS A 85 6.90 0.75 -10.91
N MET A 86 6.00 0.34 -10.02
CA MET A 86 6.39 -0.22 -8.71
C MET A 86 7.09 -1.56 -8.88
N THR A 87 6.59 -2.45 -9.74
CA THR A 87 7.13 -3.81 -9.87
C THR A 87 8.46 -3.85 -10.60
N LEU A 88 8.70 -2.95 -11.53
CA LEU A 88 9.91 -2.93 -12.37
C LEU A 88 10.98 -1.95 -11.88
N ASN A 89 10.64 -0.97 -11.01
CA ASN A 89 11.57 0.04 -10.49
C ASN A 89 11.83 -0.03 -8.98
N ASN A 90 11.41 -1.10 -8.30
CA ASN A 90 11.60 -1.26 -6.86
C ASN A 90 13.07 -1.50 -6.44
N GLY A 91 13.93 -1.89 -7.36
CA GLY A 91 15.35 -2.14 -7.12
C GLY A 91 15.70 -3.56 -6.68
N PHE A 92 14.75 -4.48 -6.65
CA PHE A 92 15.00 -5.88 -6.27
C PHE A 92 15.33 -6.81 -7.43
N HIS A 93 15.25 -6.35 -8.67
CA HIS A 93 15.58 -7.10 -9.88
C HIS A 93 14.86 -8.44 -10.03
N LEU A 94 13.62 -8.52 -9.56
CA LEU A 94 12.73 -9.66 -9.76
C LEU A 94 11.84 -9.40 -10.98
N ALA A 95 11.60 -10.45 -11.77
CA ALA A 95 10.60 -10.38 -12.83
C ALA A 95 9.19 -10.32 -12.22
N GLN A 96 8.24 -9.77 -12.96
CA GLN A 96 6.85 -9.69 -12.48
C GLN A 96 6.23 -11.08 -12.21
N ASP A 97 6.71 -12.12 -12.89
CA ASP A 97 6.26 -13.51 -12.69
C ASP A 97 6.82 -14.14 -11.40
N ASP A 98 7.91 -13.61 -10.85
CA ASP A 98 8.56 -14.17 -9.66
C ASP A 98 7.75 -13.88 -8.37
N GLY A 99 6.73 -13.04 -8.47
CA GLY A 99 5.99 -12.58 -7.31
C GLY A 99 6.72 -11.47 -6.55
N GLY A 100 6.33 -11.27 -5.30
CA GLY A 100 6.95 -10.27 -4.43
C GLY A 100 6.24 -10.16 -3.10
N GLU A 101 6.76 -9.26 -2.26
CA GLU A 101 6.29 -9.07 -0.91
C GLU A 101 5.99 -7.59 -0.62
N TYR A 102 5.22 -7.34 0.43
CA TYR A 102 4.90 -5.99 0.90
C TYR A 102 6.15 -5.14 1.19
N THR A 103 7.25 -5.75 1.64
CA THR A 103 8.52 -5.06 1.91
C THR A 103 9.11 -4.39 0.68
N MET A 104 8.89 -4.96 -0.51
CA MET A 104 9.31 -4.38 -1.78
C MET A 104 8.51 -3.11 -2.09
N GLY A 105 7.20 -3.13 -1.85
CA GLY A 105 6.34 -1.93 -1.95
C GLY A 105 6.76 -0.85 -0.95
N MET A 106 7.05 -1.24 0.30
CA MET A 106 7.56 -0.32 1.32
C MET A 106 8.88 0.33 0.89
N ALA A 107 9.85 -0.46 0.41
CA ALA A 107 11.14 0.05 -0.03
C ALA A 107 10.99 1.04 -1.21
N TYR A 108 10.16 0.69 -2.20
CA TYR A 108 9.87 1.56 -3.34
C TYR A 108 9.29 2.90 -2.91
N LEU A 109 8.27 2.89 -2.05
CA LEU A 109 7.61 4.10 -1.57
C LEU A 109 8.49 4.91 -0.62
N ALA A 110 9.26 4.25 0.26
CA ALA A 110 10.20 4.91 1.18
C ALA A 110 11.38 5.56 0.44
N SER A 111 11.79 5.01 -0.69
CA SER A 111 12.85 5.60 -1.53
C SER A 111 12.38 6.77 -2.39
N TRP A 112 11.09 7.09 -2.36
CA TRP A 112 10.45 8.14 -3.15
C TRP A 112 10.60 7.99 -4.67
N LYS A 113 10.82 6.77 -5.14
CA LYS A 113 10.82 6.45 -6.58
C LYS A 113 9.45 6.56 -7.22
N GLY A 114 8.40 6.47 -6.43
CA GLY A 114 7.00 6.60 -6.80
C GLY A 114 6.13 6.87 -5.58
N PRO A 115 4.79 6.77 -5.76
CA PRO A 115 4.10 6.26 -6.92
C PRO A 115 4.05 7.25 -8.08
N VAL A 116 3.86 6.73 -9.29
CA VAL A 116 3.53 7.48 -10.49
C VAL A 116 2.12 7.11 -10.95
N PHE A 117 1.49 7.91 -11.82
CA PHE A 117 0.14 7.60 -12.28
C PHE A 117 0.12 6.42 -13.26
N GLU A 118 -0.94 5.61 -13.19
CA GLU A 118 -1.21 4.51 -14.11
C GLU A 118 -1.27 4.96 -15.58
N LYS A 119 -1.81 6.15 -15.84
CA LYS A 119 -1.89 6.73 -17.21
C LYS A 119 -0.53 7.04 -17.84
N ASP A 120 0.51 7.27 -17.01
CA ASP A 120 1.84 7.66 -17.45
C ASP A 120 2.77 6.43 -17.60
N ASP A 121 2.42 5.34 -16.97
CA ASP A 121 3.10 4.03 -17.05
C ASP A 121 2.06 2.90 -16.88
N PRO A 122 1.30 2.57 -17.95
CA PRO A 122 0.17 1.64 -17.90
C PRO A 122 0.60 0.20 -17.64
N TYR A 123 -0.19 -0.51 -16.83
CA TYR A 123 0.03 -1.90 -16.47
C TYR A 123 -0.15 -2.87 -17.65
N GLY A 124 0.75 -3.83 -17.78
CA GLY A 124 0.58 -5.06 -18.54
C GLY A 124 1.42 -5.16 -19.81
N ASP A 125 2.27 -4.20 -20.12
CA ASP A 125 3.20 -4.28 -21.25
C ASP A 125 4.63 -4.70 -20.83
N ASN A 126 4.83 -4.95 -19.54
CA ASN A 126 6.11 -5.33 -18.93
C ASN A 126 7.25 -4.34 -19.24
N LYS A 127 6.90 -3.07 -19.36
CA LYS A 127 7.83 -1.96 -19.55
C LYS A 127 7.60 -0.92 -18.48
N THR A 128 8.59 -0.08 -18.28
CA THR A 128 8.48 1.04 -17.36
C THR A 128 9.33 2.20 -17.81
N ASN A 129 8.93 3.40 -17.44
CA ASN A 129 9.74 4.59 -17.59
C ASN A 129 10.34 4.99 -16.24
N PRO A 130 11.62 4.66 -15.97
CA PRO A 130 12.27 4.94 -14.70
C PRO A 130 12.50 6.44 -14.44
N ASP A 131 12.35 7.29 -15.46
CA ASP A 131 12.57 8.73 -15.35
C ASP A 131 11.33 9.50 -14.87
N LEU A 132 10.20 8.80 -14.66
CA LEU A 132 9.00 9.41 -14.11
C LEU A 132 9.21 9.85 -12.67
N THR A 133 8.70 11.05 -12.37
CA THR A 133 8.79 11.62 -11.02
C THR A 133 7.63 11.17 -10.16
N ALA A 134 7.90 10.80 -8.91
CA ALA A 134 6.88 10.47 -7.93
C ALA A 134 5.86 11.61 -7.78
N VAL A 135 4.56 11.26 -7.85
CA VAL A 135 3.45 12.22 -7.73
C VAL A 135 2.96 12.38 -6.29
N LYS A 136 3.37 11.48 -5.42
CA LYS A 136 3.15 11.51 -3.97
C LYS A 136 4.37 10.95 -3.25
N HIS A 137 4.58 11.41 -2.02
CA HIS A 137 5.62 10.87 -1.15
C HIS A 137 4.99 10.31 0.12
N VAL A 138 5.24 9.05 0.40
CA VAL A 138 4.81 8.42 1.66
C VAL A 138 5.72 8.94 2.78
N GLN A 139 5.10 9.50 3.82
CA GLN A 139 5.81 10.06 4.98
C GLN A 139 5.86 9.07 6.15
N GLU A 140 4.85 8.20 6.25
CA GLU A 140 4.71 7.24 7.34
C GLU A 140 4.13 5.93 6.82
N MET A 141 4.65 4.83 7.34
CA MET A 141 4.14 3.47 7.13
C MET A 141 3.98 2.81 8.49
N GLN A 142 2.78 2.31 8.79
CA GLN A 142 2.50 1.60 10.02
C GLN A 142 2.44 0.10 9.78
N ILE A 143 3.16 -0.65 10.61
CA ILE A 143 3.13 -2.11 10.62
C ILE A 143 2.31 -2.54 11.84
N ILE A 144 1.25 -3.30 11.61
CA ILE A 144 0.32 -3.76 12.64
C ILE A 144 0.42 -5.28 12.72
N ASP A 145 0.51 -5.83 13.94
CA ASP A 145 0.43 -7.28 14.14
C ASP A 145 -0.86 -7.82 13.51
N GLY A 146 -0.74 -8.85 12.67
CA GLY A 146 -1.86 -9.45 11.96
C GLY A 146 -2.93 -10.08 12.86
N LYS A 147 -2.65 -10.25 14.15
CA LYS A 147 -3.58 -10.71 15.19
C LYS A 147 -4.16 -9.58 16.04
N ASP A 148 -3.68 -8.36 15.89
CA ASP A 148 -4.23 -7.19 16.58
C ASP A 148 -5.45 -6.64 15.80
N TYR A 149 -6.55 -7.38 15.90
CA TYR A 149 -7.78 -7.05 15.17
C TYR A 149 -8.34 -5.67 15.52
N GLU A 150 -8.13 -5.19 16.74
CA GLU A 150 -8.63 -3.88 17.17
C GLU A 150 -7.84 -2.76 16.48
N LYS A 151 -6.52 -2.85 16.43
CA LYS A 151 -5.69 -1.90 15.69
C LYS A 151 -5.94 -1.95 14.19
N ILE A 152 -6.18 -3.14 13.61
CA ILE A 152 -6.52 -3.28 12.20
C ILE A 152 -7.85 -2.58 11.91
N LYS A 153 -8.89 -2.78 12.73
CA LYS A 153 -10.19 -2.08 12.58
C LYS A 153 -10.03 -0.57 12.71
N GLU A 154 -9.26 -0.12 13.70
CA GLU A 154 -8.96 1.29 13.89
C GLU A 154 -8.25 1.89 12.67
N ALA A 155 -7.26 1.20 12.12
CA ALA A 155 -6.53 1.61 10.93
C ALA A 155 -7.46 1.72 9.71
N VAL A 156 -8.32 0.71 9.48
CA VAL A 156 -9.33 0.76 8.40
C VAL A 156 -10.29 1.92 8.59
N PHE A 157 -10.71 2.19 9.81
CA PHE A 157 -11.63 3.28 10.13
C PHE A 157 -11.00 4.66 9.92
N LYS A 158 -9.77 4.84 10.41
CA LYS A 158 -9.06 6.13 10.35
C LYS A 158 -8.47 6.41 8.97
N TYR A 159 -7.80 5.44 8.39
CA TYR A 159 -6.92 5.66 7.22
C TYR A 159 -7.48 5.09 5.93
N GLY A 160 -8.23 4.00 5.94
CA GLY A 160 -8.75 3.35 4.76
C GLY A 160 -8.25 1.94 4.58
N GLY A 161 -7.92 1.54 3.34
CA GLY A 161 -7.47 0.20 3.02
C GLY A 161 -6.19 -0.22 3.77
N VAL A 162 -6.16 -1.45 4.24
CA VAL A 162 -5.01 -2.08 4.89
C VAL A 162 -4.55 -3.23 4.02
N GLN A 163 -3.27 -3.22 3.62
CA GLN A 163 -2.67 -4.36 2.93
C GLN A 163 -2.43 -5.50 3.91
N THR A 164 -2.75 -6.72 3.52
CA THR A 164 -2.45 -7.92 4.29
C THR A 164 -2.07 -9.07 3.36
N SER A 165 -1.33 -10.04 3.89
CA SER A 165 -1.04 -11.31 3.22
C SER A 165 -1.84 -12.41 3.86
N ILE A 166 -2.43 -13.29 3.04
CA ILE A 166 -3.17 -14.45 3.49
C ILE A 166 -2.55 -15.73 2.92
N TYR A 167 -2.49 -16.76 3.75
CA TYR A 167 -2.14 -18.09 3.27
C TYR A 167 -3.35 -18.70 2.57
N ASN A 168 -3.16 -19.12 1.33
CA ASN A 168 -4.16 -19.87 0.57
C ASN A 168 -3.57 -21.18 0.08
N SER A 169 -4.04 -22.32 0.62
CA SER A 169 -3.74 -23.61 0.05
C SER A 169 -4.87 -24.01 -0.89
N LEU A 170 -4.65 -23.91 -2.19
CA LEU A 170 -5.49 -24.62 -3.15
C LEU A 170 -5.27 -26.12 -2.94
N LYS A 171 -6.15 -26.76 -2.17
CA LYS A 171 -6.28 -28.21 -2.27
C LYS A 171 -6.95 -28.50 -3.60
N SER A 172 -6.13 -28.92 -4.57
CA SER A 172 -6.61 -29.55 -5.80
C SER A 172 -7.32 -30.85 -5.48
#